data_dbf5d5f6add8f036522c261963aa022b
#
_entry.id   dbf5d5f6add8f036522c261963aa022b
#
_cell.length_a   1.000
_cell.length_b   1.000
_cell.length_c   1.000
_cell.angle_alpha   90.00
_cell.angle_beta   90.00
_cell.angle_gamma   90.00
#
_symmetry.space_group_name_H-M   'P 1'
#
loop_
_entity.id
_entity.type
_entity.pdbx_description
1 polymer ?
#
loop_
_entity_poly.entity_id
_entity_poly.type
_entity_poly.pdbx_seq_one_letter_code
_entity_poly.pdbx_strand_id
1 'polypeptide(L)'
;MGRNRNTSSRRLGDLRRTIDCLPVRTREAMLEGVRNHDRIIVGAYSDGHGGICPMLAAHRRGGRTNFLSFARSWDRFTRAGRKVRQATIRELAILASQLEASLLSEAPCTLGRAIEEHRALSAGRAAAQGDPAGEILAARLRALGRAPLDEGPSRHVVANRVSLVLVTG
;
A
#
# COMPACT_ATOMS: atom_id res chain seq x y z
N MET A 1 15.22 -13.89 35.45
CA MET A 1 14.59 -14.59 34.29
C MET A 1 13.75 -13.69 33.31
N GLY A 2 13.77 -12.35 33.44
CA GLY A 2 12.92 -11.44 32.61
C GLY A 2 13.44 -11.04 31.22
N ARG A 3 14.75 -11.07 30.98
CA ARG A 3 15.36 -10.55 29.72
C ARG A 3 15.03 -11.34 28.45
N ASN A 4 14.75 -12.63 28.56
CA ASN A 4 14.55 -13.49 27.39
C ASN A 4 13.15 -13.31 26.74
N ARG A 5 12.12 -13.01 27.51
CA ARG A 5 10.75 -12.75 27.01
C ARG A 5 10.68 -11.46 26.20
N ASN A 6 11.32 -10.39 26.64
CA ASN A 6 11.31 -9.11 25.95
C ASN A 6 11.99 -9.20 24.56
N THR A 7 13.07 -9.96 24.45
CA THR A 7 13.80 -10.16 23.18
C THR A 7 12.97 -10.96 22.17
N SER A 8 12.23 -11.97 22.63
CA SER A 8 11.34 -12.77 21.75
C SER A 8 10.16 -11.94 21.25
N SER A 9 9.53 -11.15 22.12
CA SER A 9 8.43 -10.25 21.73
C SER A 9 8.87 -9.20 20.71
N ARG A 10 10.07 -8.63 20.87
CA ARG A 10 10.62 -7.68 19.88
C ARG A 10 10.82 -8.33 18.50
N ARG A 11 11.40 -9.53 18.45
CA ARG A 11 11.61 -10.26 17.18
C ARG A 11 10.31 -10.59 16.48
N LEU A 12 9.29 -10.98 17.24
CA LEU A 12 7.96 -11.23 16.70
C LEU A 12 7.33 -9.93 16.17
N GLY A 13 7.45 -8.83 16.91
CA GLY A 13 6.97 -7.52 16.47
C GLY A 13 7.70 -7.00 15.22
N ASP A 14 9.01 -7.27 15.11
CA ASP A 14 9.79 -6.93 13.91
C ASP A 14 9.31 -7.75 12.70
N LEU A 15 9.09 -9.06 12.88
CA LEU A 15 8.56 -9.94 11.84
C LEU A 15 7.17 -9.47 11.38
N ARG A 16 6.28 -9.15 12.33
CA ARG A 16 4.93 -8.65 12.02
C ARG A 16 4.99 -7.38 11.18
N ARG A 17 5.77 -6.37 11.59
CA ARG A 17 5.91 -5.13 10.83
C ARG A 17 6.41 -5.36 9.41
N THR A 18 7.37 -6.28 9.22
CA THR A 18 7.86 -6.58 7.88
C THR A 18 6.87 -7.36 7.04
N ILE A 19 6.01 -8.18 7.63
CA ILE A 19 4.88 -8.84 6.96
C ILE A 19 3.86 -7.78 6.51
N ASP A 20 3.48 -6.86 7.37
CA ASP A 20 2.50 -5.81 7.06
C ASP A 20 2.97 -4.86 5.95
N CYS A 21 4.30 -4.75 5.74
CA CYS A 21 4.87 -4.01 4.60
C CYS A 21 4.88 -4.79 3.27
N LEU A 22 4.55 -6.09 3.26
CA LEU A 22 4.47 -6.87 2.03
C LEU A 22 3.14 -6.59 1.31
N PRO A 23 3.15 -6.54 -0.05
CA PRO A 23 1.89 -6.48 -0.79
C PRO A 23 0.97 -7.66 -0.46
N VAL A 24 -0.34 -7.43 -0.45
CA VAL A 24 -1.36 -8.46 -0.12
C VAL A 24 -1.12 -9.75 -0.89
N ARG A 25 -0.97 -9.64 -2.22
CA ARG A 25 -0.70 -10.79 -3.10
C ARG A 25 0.55 -11.58 -2.70
N THR A 26 1.59 -10.90 -2.19
CA THR A 26 2.80 -11.58 -1.72
C THR A 26 2.57 -12.31 -0.42
N ARG A 27 1.76 -11.75 0.50
CA ARG A 27 1.37 -12.41 1.76
C ARG A 27 0.51 -13.64 1.52
N GLU A 28 -0.47 -13.55 0.63
CA GLU A 28 -1.30 -14.69 0.20
C GLU A 28 -0.43 -15.81 -0.41
N ALA A 29 0.40 -15.47 -1.37
CA ALA A 29 1.32 -16.42 -2.02
C ALA A 29 2.32 -17.02 -1.02
N MET A 30 2.78 -16.25 -0.03
CA MET A 30 3.67 -16.75 1.02
C MET A 30 2.94 -17.70 1.96
N LEU A 31 1.73 -17.36 2.39
CA LEU A 31 0.91 -18.21 3.25
C LEU A 31 0.62 -19.55 2.58
N GLU A 32 0.20 -19.52 1.32
CA GLU A 32 0.00 -20.71 0.52
C GLU A 32 1.29 -21.53 0.37
N GLY A 33 2.42 -20.85 0.10
CA GLY A 33 3.72 -21.47 -0.01
C GLY A 33 4.17 -22.18 1.27
N VAL A 34 3.98 -21.54 2.42
CA VAL A 34 4.32 -22.11 3.72
C VAL A 34 3.44 -23.31 4.07
N ARG A 35 2.16 -23.27 3.71
CA ARG A 35 1.21 -24.37 3.99
C ARG A 35 1.42 -25.59 3.10
N ASN A 36 1.77 -25.36 1.83
CA ASN A 36 1.82 -26.42 0.82
C ASN A 36 3.24 -26.84 0.46
N HIS A 37 4.27 -26.40 1.20
CA HIS A 37 5.64 -26.78 0.95
C HIS A 37 6.20 -27.60 2.10
N ASP A 38 6.63 -28.82 1.78
CA ASP A 38 7.10 -29.78 2.80
C ASP A 38 8.41 -29.37 3.50
N ARG A 39 9.21 -28.50 2.84
CA ARG A 39 10.54 -28.15 3.34
C ARG A 39 10.86 -26.66 3.28
N ILE A 40 10.32 -25.93 4.22
CA ILE A 40 10.70 -24.52 4.43
C ILE A 40 11.98 -24.46 5.28
N ILE A 41 12.95 -23.67 4.81
CA ILE A 41 14.25 -23.49 5.47
C ILE A 41 14.45 -22.06 5.98
N VAL A 42 15.42 -21.91 6.86
CA VAL A 42 15.91 -20.66 7.44
C VAL A 42 17.40 -20.51 7.19
N GLY A 43 17.88 -19.26 7.13
CA GLY A 43 19.32 -18.97 6.98
C GLY A 43 19.85 -19.01 5.55
N ALA A 44 19.04 -19.41 4.56
CA ALA A 44 19.40 -19.39 3.14
C ALA A 44 18.14 -19.22 2.28
N TYR A 45 18.33 -18.87 1.01
CA TYR A 45 17.27 -18.76 0.02
C TYR A 45 16.80 -20.15 -0.45
N SER A 46 17.74 -21.03 -0.73
CA SER A 46 17.53 -22.47 -0.97
C SER A 46 18.75 -23.27 -0.46
N ASP A 47 18.57 -24.55 -0.20
CA ASP A 47 19.65 -25.44 0.26
C ASP A 47 20.14 -26.40 -0.82
N GLY A 48 19.67 -26.29 -2.05
CA GLY A 48 20.01 -27.22 -3.14
C GLY A 48 19.36 -28.61 -3.04
N HIS A 49 18.70 -28.93 -1.94
CA HIS A 49 18.05 -30.22 -1.67
C HIS A 49 16.52 -30.10 -1.61
N GLY A 50 15.96 -29.09 -2.30
CA GLY A 50 14.53 -28.82 -2.34
C GLY A 50 14.00 -27.95 -1.21
N GLY A 51 14.79 -27.62 -0.20
CA GLY A 51 14.43 -26.66 0.82
C GLY A 51 14.46 -25.23 0.29
N ILE A 52 13.44 -24.43 0.61
CA ILE A 52 13.29 -23.05 0.16
C ILE A 52 12.87 -22.13 1.31
N CYS A 53 13.30 -20.87 1.26
CA CYS A 53 12.83 -19.88 2.21
C CYS A 53 11.38 -19.48 1.94
N PRO A 54 10.64 -18.87 2.90
CA PRO A 54 9.26 -18.43 2.71
C PRO A 54 9.10 -17.44 1.53
N MET A 55 10.11 -16.61 1.27
CA MET A 55 10.10 -15.68 0.14
C MET A 55 10.15 -16.40 -1.21
N LEU A 56 11.00 -17.42 -1.34
CA LEU A 56 11.04 -18.21 -2.58
C LEU A 56 9.75 -19.01 -2.76
N ALA A 57 9.18 -19.50 -1.66
CA ALA A 57 7.87 -20.16 -1.69
C ALA A 57 6.77 -19.22 -2.21
N ALA A 58 6.77 -17.96 -1.77
CA ALA A 58 5.88 -16.92 -2.29
C ALA A 58 6.14 -16.63 -3.77
N HIS A 59 7.42 -16.52 -4.17
CA HIS A 59 7.79 -16.24 -5.56
C HIS A 59 7.27 -17.30 -6.53
N ARG A 60 7.42 -18.56 -6.18
CA ARG A 60 6.91 -19.69 -7.00
C ARG A 60 5.39 -19.64 -7.20
N ARG A 61 4.67 -18.84 -6.41
CA ARG A 61 3.21 -18.60 -6.46
C ARG A 61 2.84 -17.19 -6.92
N GLY A 62 3.77 -16.49 -7.57
CA GLY A 62 3.54 -15.16 -8.17
C GLY A 62 3.67 -14.00 -7.19
N GLY A 63 4.19 -14.23 -5.98
CA GLY A 63 4.61 -13.17 -5.07
C GLY A 63 5.92 -12.52 -5.51
N ARG A 64 6.22 -11.30 -4.99
CA ARG A 64 7.50 -10.61 -5.23
C ARG A 64 8.57 -11.07 -4.25
N THR A 65 9.86 -10.98 -4.63
CA THR A 65 10.99 -11.50 -3.86
C THR A 65 11.96 -10.46 -3.32
N ASN A 66 11.83 -9.20 -3.66
CA ASN A 66 12.83 -8.17 -3.34
C ASN A 66 12.65 -7.56 -1.93
N PHE A 67 12.16 -8.34 -0.96
CA PHE A 67 11.92 -7.86 0.41
C PHE A 67 13.00 -8.34 1.40
N LEU A 68 14.18 -7.77 1.30
CA LEU A 68 15.31 -8.08 2.20
C LEU A 68 14.98 -7.83 3.68
N SER A 69 14.11 -6.86 3.98
CA SER A 69 13.65 -6.58 5.34
C SER A 69 12.92 -7.78 5.95
N PHE A 70 12.03 -8.43 5.20
CA PHE A 70 11.36 -9.64 5.64
C PHE A 70 12.35 -10.79 5.85
N ALA A 71 13.24 -11.06 4.90
CA ALA A 71 14.23 -12.13 5.02
C ALA A 71 15.09 -11.98 6.28
N ARG A 72 15.60 -10.77 6.53
CA ARG A 72 16.38 -10.45 7.75
C ARG A 72 15.56 -10.61 9.03
N SER A 73 14.30 -10.23 9.02
CA SER A 73 13.40 -10.37 10.18
C SER A 73 13.06 -11.83 10.44
N TRP A 74 12.83 -12.61 9.39
CA TRP A 74 12.62 -14.05 9.47
C TRP A 74 13.83 -14.78 10.08
N ASP A 75 15.05 -14.55 9.55
CA ASP A 75 16.27 -15.14 10.06
C ASP A 75 16.56 -14.73 11.52
N ARG A 76 16.24 -13.47 11.88
CA ARG A 76 16.39 -12.99 13.27
C ARG A 76 15.35 -13.61 14.19
N PHE A 77 14.13 -13.78 13.74
CA PHE A 77 13.05 -14.44 14.49
C PHE A 77 13.40 -15.89 14.77
N THR A 78 13.80 -16.64 13.74
CA THR A 78 14.16 -18.06 13.82
C THR A 78 15.53 -18.32 14.45
N ARG A 79 16.30 -17.25 14.71
CA ARG A 79 17.69 -17.35 15.21
C ARG A 79 18.59 -18.24 14.33
N ALA A 80 18.32 -18.25 13.03
CA ALA A 80 19.07 -19.09 12.08
C ALA A 80 20.58 -18.76 12.09
N GLY A 81 20.93 -17.49 12.34
CA GLY A 81 22.30 -17.02 12.24
C GLY A 81 22.83 -17.24 10.83
N ARG A 82 23.97 -17.95 10.73
CA ARG A 82 24.55 -18.36 9.43
C ARG A 82 24.31 -19.85 9.11
N LYS A 83 23.51 -20.55 9.93
CA LYS A 83 23.26 -21.98 9.74
C LYS A 83 21.97 -22.18 8.97
N VAL A 84 22.09 -22.89 7.86
CA VAL A 84 20.92 -23.33 7.09
C VAL A 84 20.31 -24.53 7.78
N ARG A 85 19.03 -24.48 8.06
CA ARG A 85 18.26 -25.59 8.64
C ARG A 85 16.81 -25.54 8.22
N GLN A 86 16.11 -26.64 8.38
CA GLN A 86 14.65 -26.64 8.24
C GLN A 86 14.01 -25.80 9.35
N ALA A 87 12.97 -25.05 8.98
CA ALA A 87 12.14 -24.34 9.95
C ALA A 87 11.37 -25.33 10.80
N THR A 88 11.24 -25.05 12.08
CA THR A 88 10.45 -25.89 12.99
C THR A 88 8.96 -25.68 12.74
N ILE A 89 8.14 -26.69 13.08
CA ILE A 89 6.67 -26.61 13.00
C ILE A 89 6.14 -25.38 13.75
N ARG A 90 6.72 -25.07 14.91
CA ARG A 90 6.34 -23.90 15.69
C ARG A 90 6.66 -22.57 14.99
N GLU A 91 7.81 -22.47 14.34
CA GLU A 91 8.19 -21.28 13.56
C GLU A 91 7.26 -21.08 12.37
N LEU A 92 6.92 -22.16 11.68
CA LEU A 92 5.96 -22.13 10.56
C LEU A 92 4.55 -21.77 11.01
N ALA A 93 4.08 -22.33 12.12
CA ALA A 93 2.77 -22.00 12.67
C ALA A 93 2.68 -20.52 13.07
N ILE A 94 3.74 -19.95 13.67
CA ILE A 94 3.79 -18.52 14.00
C ILE A 94 3.79 -17.67 12.72
N LEU A 95 4.59 -18.04 11.72
CA LEU A 95 4.62 -17.31 10.44
C LEU A 95 3.25 -17.32 9.76
N ALA A 96 2.62 -18.47 9.65
CA ALA A 96 1.30 -18.62 9.08
C ALA A 96 0.27 -17.76 9.83
N SER A 97 0.24 -17.83 11.14
CA SER A 97 -0.66 -17.02 11.98
C SER A 97 -0.45 -15.52 11.80
N GLN A 98 0.81 -15.05 11.66
CA GLN A 98 1.09 -13.63 11.42
C GLN A 98 0.63 -13.19 10.02
N LEU A 99 0.81 -14.03 9.00
CA LEU A 99 0.34 -13.77 7.64
C LEU A 99 -1.19 -13.70 7.60
N GLU A 100 -1.87 -14.67 8.21
CA GLU A 100 -3.34 -14.69 8.31
C GLU A 100 -3.89 -13.45 9.03
N ALA A 101 -3.32 -13.12 10.19
CA ALA A 101 -3.73 -11.95 10.94
C ALA A 101 -3.48 -10.64 10.17
N SER A 102 -2.42 -10.58 9.37
CA SER A 102 -2.11 -9.43 8.50
C SER A 102 -3.09 -9.31 7.35
N LEU A 103 -3.49 -10.42 6.72
CA LEU A 103 -4.49 -10.45 5.66
C LEU A 103 -5.89 -10.09 6.18
N LEU A 104 -6.26 -10.58 7.36
CA LEU A 104 -7.55 -10.24 7.99
C LEU A 104 -7.63 -8.74 8.37
N SER A 105 -6.52 -8.13 8.78
CA SER A 105 -6.51 -6.70 9.11
C SER A 105 -6.62 -5.79 7.88
N GLU A 106 -6.35 -6.30 6.69
CA GLU A 106 -6.55 -5.60 5.41
C GLU A 106 -7.88 -5.91 4.72
N ALA A 107 -8.75 -6.75 5.30
CA ALA A 107 -10.12 -6.86 4.82
C ALA A 107 -10.75 -5.44 4.74
N PRO A 108 -11.57 -5.11 3.73
CA PRO A 108 -11.66 -3.84 2.99
C PRO A 108 -12.03 -2.62 3.83
N CYS A 109 -11.23 -2.26 4.78
CA CYS A 109 -11.57 -1.22 5.74
C CYS A 109 -10.64 -0.02 5.83
N THR A 110 -9.40 0.00 5.32
CA THR A 110 -8.60 0.98 6.03
C THR A 110 -8.19 2.21 5.25
N LEU A 111 -7.59 2.12 4.11
CA LEU A 111 -7.12 3.36 3.49
C LEU A 111 -8.19 4.06 2.64
N GLY A 112 -8.93 3.32 1.82
CA GLY A 112 -10.01 3.88 1.00
C GLY A 112 -11.10 4.49 1.85
N ARG A 113 -11.55 3.79 2.89
CA ARG A 113 -12.56 4.27 3.84
C ARG A 113 -12.05 5.42 4.70
N ALA A 114 -10.82 5.37 5.18
CA ALA A 114 -10.22 6.49 5.91
C ALA A 114 -10.05 7.74 5.02
N ILE A 115 -9.69 7.57 3.74
CA ILE A 115 -9.64 8.67 2.78
C ILE A 115 -11.03 9.23 2.50
N GLU A 116 -12.04 8.37 2.33
CA GLU A 116 -13.42 8.81 2.13
C GLU A 116 -13.99 9.50 3.36
N GLU A 117 -13.74 8.96 4.53
CA GLU A 117 -14.15 9.55 5.81
C GLU A 117 -13.45 10.91 6.05
N HIS A 118 -12.16 11.01 5.74
CA HIS A 118 -11.42 12.26 5.79
C HIS A 118 -11.92 13.27 4.76
N ARG A 119 -12.27 12.84 3.54
CA ARG A 119 -12.88 13.70 2.52
C ARG A 119 -14.26 14.20 2.94
N ALA A 120 -15.08 13.32 3.51
CA ALA A 120 -16.41 13.69 4.01
C ALA A 120 -16.32 14.70 5.16
N LEU A 121 -15.38 14.49 6.11
CA LEU A 121 -15.13 15.41 7.21
C LEU A 121 -14.56 16.76 6.71
N SER A 122 -13.71 16.75 5.71
CA SER A 122 -13.14 17.95 5.10
C SER A 122 -14.20 18.75 4.33
N ALA A 123 -15.07 18.07 3.57
CA ALA A 123 -16.20 18.68 2.89
C ALA A 123 -17.23 19.27 3.87
N GLY A 124 -17.54 18.56 4.95
CA GLY A 124 -18.41 19.05 6.03
C GLY A 124 -17.84 20.27 6.74
N ARG A 125 -16.52 20.32 6.94
CA ARG A 125 -15.84 21.47 7.53
C ARG A 125 -15.81 22.68 6.59
N ALA A 126 -15.59 22.46 5.29
CA ALA A 126 -15.66 23.52 4.27
C ALA A 126 -17.08 24.09 4.12
N ALA A 127 -18.11 23.25 4.23
CA ALA A 127 -19.51 23.68 4.22
C ALA A 127 -19.93 24.43 5.50
N ALA A 128 -19.37 24.04 6.67
CA ALA A 128 -19.62 24.69 7.95
C ALA A 128 -18.84 26.01 8.15
N GLN A 129 -17.72 26.15 7.47
CA GLN A 129 -16.94 27.39 7.38
C GLN A 129 -17.32 28.08 6.05
N GLY A 130 -18.61 28.39 5.86
CA GLY A 130 -19.07 29.27 4.76
C GLY A 130 -18.19 30.52 4.79
N ASP A 131 -17.35 30.68 3.75
CA ASP A 131 -16.40 31.79 3.66
C ASP A 131 -17.20 33.11 3.51
N PRO A 132 -17.38 33.87 4.61
CA PRO A 132 -18.12 35.14 4.54
C PRO A 132 -17.42 36.16 3.61
N ALA A 133 -16.12 35.98 3.35
CA ALA A 133 -15.36 36.81 2.45
C ALA A 133 -15.67 36.49 1.00
N GLY A 134 -15.86 35.21 0.64
CA GLY A 134 -16.29 34.78 -0.68
C GLY A 134 -17.71 35.27 -1.04
N GLU A 135 -18.60 35.21 -0.05
CA GLU A 135 -19.99 35.69 -0.24
C GLU A 135 -20.08 37.21 -0.38
N ILE A 136 -19.29 37.94 0.40
CA ILE A 136 -19.16 39.40 0.28
C ILE A 136 -18.57 39.80 -1.08
N LEU A 137 -17.54 39.08 -1.55
CA LEU A 137 -16.93 39.33 -2.85
C LEU A 137 -17.88 39.01 -4.00
N ALA A 138 -18.61 37.90 -3.92
CA ALA A 138 -19.62 37.52 -4.91
C ALA A 138 -20.81 38.50 -4.95
N ALA A 139 -21.22 39.02 -3.79
CA ALA A 139 -22.23 40.05 -3.70
C ALA A 139 -21.74 41.39 -4.29
N ARG A 140 -20.48 41.74 -4.04
CA ARG A 140 -19.85 42.95 -4.57
C ARG A 140 -19.67 42.92 -6.10
N LEU A 141 -19.28 41.75 -6.65
CA LEU A 141 -19.20 41.53 -8.10
C LEU A 141 -20.57 41.58 -8.77
N ARG A 142 -21.62 41.05 -8.13
CA ARG A 142 -22.99 41.14 -8.61
C ARG A 142 -23.52 42.56 -8.58
N ALA A 143 -23.13 43.38 -7.64
CA ALA A 143 -23.49 44.81 -7.55
C ALA A 143 -22.77 45.66 -8.61
N LEU A 144 -21.54 45.34 -8.96
CA LEU A 144 -20.76 46.02 -10.00
C LEU A 144 -21.18 45.63 -11.44
N GLY A 145 -21.78 44.46 -11.63
CA GLY A 145 -22.26 43.97 -12.95
C GLY A 145 -23.60 44.53 -13.40
N ARG A 146 -24.18 45.49 -12.70
CA ARG A 146 -25.50 46.08 -13.01
C ARG A 146 -25.41 47.48 -13.62
N ALA A 147 -24.38 47.72 -14.47
CA ALA A 147 -24.37 48.89 -15.36
C ALA A 147 -24.91 48.46 -16.74
N PRO A 148 -25.85 49.18 -17.33
CA PRO A 148 -26.34 48.84 -18.66
C PRO A 148 -25.23 49.12 -19.68
N LEU A 149 -24.79 48.08 -20.38
CA LEU A 149 -23.92 48.23 -21.54
C LEU A 149 -24.76 48.66 -22.72
N ASP A 150 -24.52 49.90 -23.11
CA ASP A 150 -25.00 50.53 -24.34
C ASP A 150 -24.51 49.70 -25.56
N GLU A 151 -25.42 49.48 -26.50
CA GLU A 151 -25.19 48.72 -27.72
C GLU A 151 -24.30 49.50 -28.69
N GLY A 152 -23.14 48.95 -29.04
CA GLY A 152 -22.30 49.44 -30.14
C GLY A 152 -21.92 48.29 -31.11
N PRO A 153 -21.70 48.55 -32.40
CA PRO A 153 -22.05 47.63 -33.48
C PRO A 153 -21.03 46.51 -33.77
N SER A 154 -21.60 45.43 -34.30
CA SER A 154 -20.97 44.24 -34.89
C SER A 154 -19.69 44.51 -35.67
N ARG A 155 -18.64 43.74 -35.33
CA ARG A 155 -17.55 43.47 -36.26
C ARG A 155 -17.35 41.94 -36.42
N HIS A 156 -17.60 41.51 -37.66
CA HIS A 156 -17.25 40.21 -38.19
C HIS A 156 -15.80 39.88 -37.94
N VAL A 157 -15.52 38.70 -37.35
CA VAL A 157 -14.19 38.08 -37.37
C VAL A 157 -14.26 36.76 -38.12
N VAL A 158 -13.47 36.76 -39.18
CA VAL A 158 -13.29 35.67 -40.16
C VAL A 158 -12.68 34.46 -39.52
N ALA A 159 -13.27 33.30 -39.78
CA ALA A 159 -12.73 31.99 -39.39
C ALA A 159 -11.46 31.68 -40.18
N ASN A 160 -10.35 31.46 -39.51
CA ASN A 160 -9.13 30.95 -40.12
C ASN A 160 -8.99 29.44 -39.86
N ARG A 161 -9.12 28.69 -40.92
CA ARG A 161 -9.07 27.25 -41.02
C ARG A 161 -7.59 26.84 -41.13
N VAL A 162 -7.04 26.18 -40.11
CA VAL A 162 -5.72 25.58 -40.21
C VAL A 162 -5.86 24.12 -40.58
N SER A 163 -5.36 23.78 -41.77
CA SER A 163 -5.27 22.43 -42.29
C SER A 163 -4.17 21.63 -41.58
N LEU A 164 -4.53 20.46 -41.10
CA LEU A 164 -3.61 19.47 -40.56
C LEU A 164 -3.10 18.61 -41.71
N VAL A 165 -1.78 18.65 -41.99
CA VAL A 165 -1.10 17.79 -42.95
C VAL A 165 -0.61 16.57 -42.22
N LEU A 166 -1.11 15.40 -42.59
CA LEU A 166 -0.58 14.09 -42.26
C LEU A 166 0.65 13.80 -43.12
N VAL A 167 1.81 13.54 -42.49
CA VAL A 167 2.97 12.98 -43.16
C VAL A 167 3.14 11.53 -42.67
N THR A 168 2.93 10.59 -43.58
CA THR A 168 3.33 9.19 -43.51
C THR A 168 4.76 9.06 -44.05
N GLY A 169 5.65 8.38 -43.29
CA GLY A 169 6.96 7.93 -43.67
C GLY A 169 7.45 6.86 -42.71
#